data_f80d0932b8ff185279dc9a4397f69192
#
_entry.id   f80d0932b8ff185279dc9a4397f69192
#
_cell.length_a   1.000
_cell.length_b   1.000
_cell.length_c   1.000
_cell.angle_alpha   90.00
_cell.angle_beta   90.00
_cell.angle_gamma   90.00
#
_symmetry.space_group_name_H-M   'P 1'
#
loop_
_entity.id
_entity.type
_entity.pdbx_description
1 polymer ?
#
loop_
_entity_poly.entity_id
_entity_poly.type
_entity_poly.pdbx_seq_one_letter_code
_entity_poly.pdbx_strand_id
1 'polypeptide(L)'
;MKVCEIEYLDIDENIIIDFLNKDFGPHIDYFQKLPLDYRLASVHFVPNYDGIPIDCDGRYERFSQRLHEEFRDDIRYVVEKFFEHTLMMIELGGFDVLGHFDKIAHNASLAHPGIEELSWYEAYIDDIVSKAQTSGLIIEVNTKAF
;
A
#
# COMPACT_ATOMS: atom_id res chain seq x y z
N MET A 1 -10.05 19.40 -4.97
CA MET A 1 -10.13 18.07 -4.34
C MET A 1 -11.60 17.73 -4.15
N LYS A 2 -12.15 16.78 -4.92
CA LYS A 2 -13.48 16.25 -4.65
C LYS A 2 -13.32 15.13 -3.63
N VAL A 3 -13.66 15.39 -2.39
CA VAL A 3 -13.91 14.34 -1.41
C VAL A 3 -15.25 13.72 -1.83
N CYS A 4 -15.23 12.55 -2.46
CA CYS A 4 -16.41 11.74 -2.60
C CYS A 4 -16.66 11.07 -1.25
N GLU A 5 -17.71 11.48 -0.54
CA GLU A 5 -18.26 10.67 0.53
C GLU A 5 -18.78 9.38 -0.11
N ILE A 6 -18.10 8.27 0.17
CA ILE A 6 -18.57 6.95 -0.25
C ILE A 6 -19.57 6.50 0.80
N GLU A 7 -20.84 6.83 0.60
CA GLU A 7 -21.92 6.16 1.32
C GLU A 7 -22.05 4.73 0.80
N TYR A 8 -21.69 3.76 1.64
CA TYR A 8 -21.94 2.32 1.51
C TYR A 8 -21.74 1.74 0.09
N LEU A 9 -20.52 1.32 -0.17
CA LEU A 9 -20.26 0.39 -1.27
C LEU A 9 -20.73 -1.01 -0.84
N ASP A 10 -21.67 -1.55 -1.60
CA ASP A 10 -22.10 -2.95 -1.46
C ASP A 10 -20.90 -3.83 -1.89
N ILE A 11 -20.32 -4.56 -0.93
CA ILE A 11 -18.99 -5.17 -1.04
C ILE A 11 -19.02 -6.46 -1.86
N ASP A 12 -20.20 -6.92 -2.31
CA ASP A 12 -20.38 -8.24 -2.88
C ASP A 12 -19.84 -8.45 -4.30
N GLU A 13 -19.43 -7.38 -5.02
CA GLU A 13 -18.89 -7.48 -6.39
C GLU A 13 -17.52 -6.83 -6.58
N ASN A 14 -16.85 -6.40 -5.51
CA ASN A 14 -15.57 -5.70 -5.58
C ASN A 14 -14.47 -6.51 -4.91
N ILE A 15 -13.33 -6.59 -5.58
CA ILE A 15 -12.15 -7.27 -5.05
C ILE A 15 -11.07 -6.26 -4.70
N ILE A 16 -10.34 -6.56 -3.62
CA ILE A 16 -9.09 -5.90 -3.30
C ILE A 16 -7.99 -6.68 -4.00
N ILE A 17 -7.21 -6.00 -4.83
CA ILE A 17 -6.13 -6.61 -5.60
C ILE A 17 -4.81 -6.25 -4.93
N ASP A 18 -4.07 -7.27 -4.50
CA ASP A 18 -2.73 -7.08 -3.97
C ASP A 18 -1.74 -6.83 -5.09
N PHE A 19 -0.88 -5.84 -4.88
CA PHE A 19 0.30 -5.63 -5.71
C PHE A 19 1.50 -6.32 -5.09
N LEU A 20 2.07 -7.29 -5.78
CA LEU A 20 3.29 -7.98 -5.35
C LEU A 20 4.54 -7.45 -6.08
N ASN A 21 4.44 -7.25 -7.38
CA ASN A 21 5.52 -6.76 -8.23
C ASN A 21 4.97 -6.43 -9.64
N LYS A 22 5.87 -6.08 -10.57
CA LYS A 22 5.52 -5.76 -11.95
C LYS A 22 4.82 -6.90 -12.73
N ASP A 23 4.94 -8.14 -12.27
CA ASP A 23 4.36 -9.31 -12.93
C ASP A 23 3.05 -9.76 -12.28
N PHE A 24 2.71 -9.21 -11.09
CA PHE A 24 1.46 -9.49 -10.40
C PHE A 24 0.92 -8.25 -9.67
N GLY A 25 -0.17 -7.74 -10.20
CA GLY A 25 -0.87 -6.58 -9.66
C GLY A 25 -2.14 -6.26 -10.48
N PRO A 26 -2.82 -5.16 -10.18
CA PRO A 26 -4.08 -4.80 -10.82
C PRO A 26 -3.98 -4.60 -12.34
N HIS A 27 -2.81 -4.24 -12.85
CA HIS A 27 -2.55 -3.96 -14.27
C HIS A 27 -2.56 -5.19 -15.18
N ILE A 28 -2.47 -6.41 -14.62
CA ILE A 28 -2.41 -7.62 -15.45
C ILE A 28 -3.76 -7.94 -16.10
N ASP A 29 -3.72 -8.51 -17.29
CA ASP A 29 -4.89 -8.84 -18.11
C ASP A 29 -5.98 -9.62 -17.38
N TYR A 30 -5.61 -10.50 -16.46
CA TYR A 30 -6.56 -11.27 -15.69
C TYR A 30 -7.55 -10.38 -14.96
N PHE A 31 -7.06 -9.40 -14.18
CA PHE A 31 -7.93 -8.49 -13.43
C PHE A 31 -8.64 -7.48 -14.34
N GLN A 32 -8.00 -7.08 -15.45
CA GLN A 32 -8.60 -6.13 -16.38
C GLN A 32 -9.80 -6.70 -17.14
N LYS A 33 -9.87 -8.01 -17.33
CA LYS A 33 -10.97 -8.72 -18.01
C LYS A 33 -12.14 -9.08 -17.09
N LEU A 34 -11.99 -8.93 -15.77
CA LEU A 34 -13.08 -9.18 -14.83
C LEU A 34 -14.14 -8.07 -14.95
N PRO A 35 -15.44 -8.44 -14.92
CA PRO A 35 -16.55 -7.50 -14.99
C PRO A 35 -16.79 -6.81 -13.64
N LEU A 36 -15.83 -5.95 -13.24
CA LEU A 36 -15.88 -5.23 -11.98
C LEU A 36 -16.26 -3.76 -12.23
N ASP A 37 -17.09 -3.20 -11.37
CA ASP A 37 -17.48 -1.79 -11.43
C ASP A 37 -16.29 -0.89 -11.09
N TYR A 38 -15.47 -1.27 -10.12
CA TYR A 38 -14.21 -0.61 -9.80
C TYR A 38 -13.20 -1.62 -9.23
N ARG A 39 -11.93 -1.24 -9.24
CA ARG A 39 -10.81 -2.02 -8.72
C ARG A 39 -10.13 -1.24 -7.61
N LEU A 40 -10.07 -1.83 -6.43
CA LEU A 40 -9.28 -1.32 -5.31
C LEU A 40 -7.98 -2.11 -5.26
N ALA A 41 -6.85 -1.42 -5.22
CA ALA A 41 -5.55 -2.05 -5.13
C ALA A 41 -4.74 -1.50 -3.95
N SER A 42 -3.95 -2.38 -3.35
CA SER A 42 -3.12 -2.05 -2.19
C SER A 42 -1.85 -2.91 -2.14
N VAL A 43 -0.92 -2.48 -1.31
CA VAL A 43 0.31 -3.21 -1.02
C VAL A 43 0.21 -3.79 0.39
N HIS A 44 0.41 -5.10 0.51
CA HIS A 44 0.50 -5.80 1.80
C HIS A 44 1.85 -6.53 1.96
N PHE A 45 2.53 -6.77 0.86
CA PHE A 45 3.75 -7.57 0.81
C PHE A 45 4.94 -6.70 0.41
N VAL A 46 6.02 -6.86 1.14
CA VAL A 46 7.31 -6.21 0.86
C VAL A 46 8.36 -7.29 0.60
N PRO A 47 9.17 -7.19 -0.46
CA PRO A 47 10.23 -8.17 -0.69
C PRO A 47 11.33 -8.03 0.37
N ASN A 48 11.76 -9.16 0.94
CA ASN A 48 12.95 -9.18 1.77
C ASN A 48 14.23 -9.05 0.89
N TYR A 49 15.41 -9.13 1.49
CA TYR A 49 16.67 -8.98 0.77
C TYR A 49 16.94 -10.07 -0.28
N ASP A 50 16.24 -11.21 -0.19
CA ASP A 50 16.29 -12.31 -1.16
C ASP A 50 15.18 -12.21 -2.23
N GLY A 51 14.38 -11.15 -2.18
CA GLY A 51 13.28 -10.91 -3.12
C GLY A 51 12.00 -11.68 -2.80
N ILE A 52 11.92 -12.31 -1.61
CA ILE A 52 10.74 -13.06 -1.19
C ILE A 52 9.70 -12.08 -0.63
N PRO A 53 8.45 -12.08 -1.15
CA PRO A 53 7.40 -11.21 -0.65
C PRO A 53 6.96 -11.65 0.76
N ILE A 54 7.12 -10.74 1.71
CA ILE A 54 6.76 -10.91 3.12
C ILE A 54 5.55 -10.03 3.44
N ASP A 55 4.52 -10.63 4.01
CA ASP A 55 3.34 -9.90 4.47
C ASP A 55 3.70 -8.98 5.65
N CYS A 56 3.56 -7.68 5.46
CA CYS A 56 3.86 -6.64 6.44
C CYS A 56 2.63 -6.11 7.17
N ASP A 57 1.48 -6.74 6.93
CA ASP A 57 0.23 -6.39 7.58
C ASP A 57 0.00 -7.13 8.91
N GLY A 58 -1.02 -6.69 9.64
CA GLY A 58 -1.47 -7.33 10.87
C GLY A 58 -0.92 -6.73 12.15
N ARG A 59 -0.97 -7.53 13.22
CA ARG A 59 -0.58 -7.07 14.56
C ARG A 59 0.91 -6.82 14.67
N TYR A 60 1.26 -5.85 15.50
CA TYR A 60 2.66 -5.43 15.69
C TYR A 60 3.59 -6.57 16.13
N GLU A 61 3.15 -7.47 16.99
CA GLU A 61 3.97 -8.59 17.44
C GLU A 61 4.43 -9.46 16.27
N ARG A 62 3.54 -9.73 15.32
CA ARG A 62 3.86 -10.49 14.11
C ARG A 62 4.74 -9.68 13.16
N PHE A 63 4.46 -8.40 13.01
CA PHE A 63 5.28 -7.51 12.21
C PHE A 63 6.71 -7.41 12.78
N SER A 64 6.86 -7.21 14.10
CA SER A 64 8.15 -7.13 14.78
C SER A 64 8.97 -8.42 14.61
N GLN A 65 8.32 -9.58 14.69
CA GLN A 65 9.00 -10.85 14.45
C GLN A 65 9.53 -10.92 13.01
N ARG A 66 8.72 -10.55 12.02
CA ARG A 66 9.14 -10.54 10.60
C ARG A 66 10.22 -9.49 10.33
N LEU A 67 10.13 -8.33 10.98
CA LEU A 67 11.15 -7.29 10.87
C LEU A 67 12.51 -7.84 11.30
N HIS A 68 12.56 -8.63 12.38
CA HIS A 68 13.78 -9.27 12.86
C HIS A 68 14.24 -10.40 11.93
N GLU A 69 13.37 -11.35 11.61
CA GLU A 69 13.73 -12.58 10.90
C GLU A 69 14.00 -12.35 9.41
N GLU A 70 13.25 -11.48 8.76
CA GLU A 70 13.26 -11.30 7.30
C GLU A 70 13.95 -10.01 6.84
N PHE A 71 13.99 -8.99 7.70
CA PHE A 71 14.48 -7.65 7.31
C PHE A 71 15.64 -7.14 8.16
N ARG A 72 16.28 -7.99 8.98
CA ARG A 72 17.47 -7.64 9.79
C ARG A 72 17.25 -6.42 10.68
N ASP A 73 16.05 -6.25 11.21
CA ASP A 73 15.62 -5.08 12.00
C ASP A 73 15.69 -3.73 11.25
N ASP A 74 15.78 -3.74 9.91
CA ASP A 74 15.84 -2.53 9.09
C ASP A 74 14.44 -2.02 8.74
N ILE A 75 13.83 -1.28 9.66
CA ILE A 75 12.50 -0.68 9.46
C ILE A 75 12.48 0.31 8.30
N ARG A 76 13.58 1.02 8.05
CA ARG A 76 13.66 1.97 6.94
C ARG A 76 13.53 1.25 5.60
N TYR A 77 14.25 0.16 5.43
CA TYR A 77 14.14 -0.67 4.23
C TYR A 77 12.69 -1.11 3.97
N VAL A 78 12.00 -1.61 5.01
CA VAL A 78 10.62 -2.09 4.89
C VAL A 78 9.69 -0.96 4.44
N VAL A 79 9.78 0.21 5.06
CA VAL A 79 8.93 1.37 4.72
C VAL A 79 9.24 1.90 3.32
N GLU A 80 10.52 2.04 2.97
CA GLU A 80 10.92 2.49 1.63
C GLU A 80 10.40 1.52 0.56
N LYS A 81 10.55 0.20 0.75
CA LYS A 81 10.05 -0.80 -0.20
C LYS A 81 8.53 -0.81 -0.32
N PHE A 82 7.83 -0.62 0.80
CA PHE A 82 6.38 -0.48 0.78
C PHE A 82 5.93 0.71 -0.08
N PHE A 83 6.54 1.86 0.09
CA PHE A 83 6.23 3.05 -0.69
C PHE A 83 6.69 2.96 -2.15
N GLU A 84 7.85 2.38 -2.41
CA GLU A 84 8.33 2.10 -3.78
C GLU A 84 7.35 1.19 -4.53
N HIS A 85 6.82 0.14 -3.88
CA HIS A 85 5.81 -0.73 -4.46
C HIS A 85 4.49 0.00 -4.71
N THR A 86 4.09 0.88 -3.79
CA THR A 86 2.90 1.72 -3.98
C THR A 86 3.06 2.64 -5.19
N LEU A 87 4.20 3.29 -5.34
CA LEU A 87 4.52 4.14 -6.50
C LEU A 87 4.54 3.34 -7.81
N MET A 88 5.16 2.16 -7.80
CA MET A 88 5.19 1.26 -8.96
C MET A 88 3.78 0.81 -9.35
N MET A 89 2.95 0.46 -8.38
CA MET A 89 1.55 0.09 -8.61
C MET A 89 0.76 1.25 -9.26
N ILE A 90 0.92 2.48 -8.79
CA ILE A 90 0.30 3.67 -9.37
C ILE A 90 0.78 3.87 -10.82
N GLU A 91 2.07 3.73 -11.08
CA GLU A 91 2.66 3.92 -12.40
C GLU A 91 2.17 2.87 -13.41
N LEU A 92 2.05 1.62 -13.00
CA LEU A 92 1.51 0.54 -13.84
C LEU A 92 -0.01 0.65 -14.04
N GLY A 93 -0.73 1.23 -13.09
CA GLY A 93 -2.16 1.52 -13.19
C GLY A 93 -3.05 0.28 -13.16
N GLY A 94 -4.22 0.40 -13.80
CA GLY A 94 -5.18 -0.70 -13.90
C GLY A 94 -6.14 -0.81 -12.72
N PHE A 95 -6.26 0.23 -11.90
CA PHE A 95 -7.18 0.30 -10.76
C PHE A 95 -7.72 1.72 -10.57
N ASP A 96 -8.76 1.85 -9.75
CA ASP A 96 -9.51 3.09 -9.56
C ASP A 96 -9.32 3.67 -8.17
N VAL A 97 -9.14 2.82 -7.17
CA VAL A 97 -9.04 3.19 -5.76
C VAL A 97 -7.72 2.70 -5.17
N LEU A 98 -6.93 3.65 -4.67
CA LEU A 98 -5.70 3.37 -3.91
C LEU A 98 -6.10 3.07 -2.47
N GLY A 99 -6.02 1.79 -2.08
CA GLY A 99 -6.36 1.32 -0.74
C GLY A 99 -5.25 1.60 0.26
N HIS A 100 -5.61 2.10 1.45
CA HIS A 100 -4.81 2.27 2.67
C HIS A 100 -3.27 2.35 2.44
N PHE A 101 -2.84 3.25 1.57
CA PHE A 101 -1.44 3.38 1.16
C PHE A 101 -0.47 3.74 2.31
N ASP A 102 -1.00 4.19 3.43
CA ASP A 102 -0.28 4.56 4.65
C ASP A 102 -0.36 3.48 5.76
N LYS A 103 -0.89 2.30 5.46
CA LYS A 103 -1.11 1.24 6.45
C LYS A 103 0.15 0.81 7.19
N ILE A 104 1.30 0.90 6.54
CA ILE A 104 2.61 0.61 7.16
C ILE A 104 2.93 1.55 8.34
N ALA A 105 2.36 2.77 8.35
CA ALA A 105 2.65 3.80 9.34
C ALA A 105 2.45 3.32 10.78
N HIS A 106 1.36 2.61 11.06
CA HIS A 106 1.08 2.12 12.42
C HIS A 106 2.20 1.23 12.97
N ASN A 107 2.56 0.19 12.24
CA ASN A 107 3.61 -0.74 12.67
C ASN A 107 5.00 -0.09 12.62
N ALA A 108 5.25 0.77 11.64
CA ALA A 108 6.50 1.51 11.53
C ALA A 108 6.72 2.47 12.71
N SER A 109 5.68 3.19 13.12
CA SER A 109 5.74 4.11 14.27
C SER A 109 5.95 3.40 15.60
N LEU A 110 5.43 2.18 15.74
CA LEU A 110 5.69 1.35 16.93
C LEU A 110 7.14 0.82 16.94
N ALA A 111 7.69 0.46 15.78
CA ALA A 111 9.07 0.02 15.65
C ALA A 111 10.08 1.17 15.79
N HIS A 112 9.73 2.33 15.29
CA HIS A 112 10.58 3.55 15.31
C HIS A 112 9.70 4.79 15.55
N PRO A 113 9.48 5.19 16.81
CA PRO A 113 8.71 6.39 17.13
C PRO A 113 9.27 7.62 16.43
N GLY A 114 8.38 8.41 15.81
CA GLY A 114 8.76 9.60 15.05
C GLY A 114 9.22 9.36 13.61
N ILE A 115 9.15 8.12 13.11
CA ILE A 115 9.55 7.79 11.71
C ILE A 115 8.77 8.61 10.68
N GLU A 116 7.50 8.89 10.95
CA GLU A 116 6.61 9.65 10.05
C GLU A 116 7.00 11.12 9.91
N GLU A 117 7.77 11.66 10.86
CA GLU A 117 8.27 13.05 10.86
C GLU A 117 9.61 13.20 10.13
N LEU A 118 10.17 12.10 9.65
CA LEU A 118 11.44 12.14 8.93
C LEU A 118 11.23 12.63 7.49
N SER A 119 12.09 13.52 7.05
CA SER A 119 11.96 14.15 5.72
C SER A 119 11.88 13.19 4.54
N TRP A 120 12.57 12.05 4.61
CA TRP A 120 12.48 11.03 3.57
C TRP A 120 11.12 10.34 3.55
N TYR A 121 10.49 10.12 4.73
CA TYR A 121 9.15 9.55 4.85
C TYR A 121 8.11 10.51 4.27
N GLU A 122 8.14 11.76 4.68
CA GLU A 122 7.25 12.81 4.16
C GLU A 122 7.38 12.95 2.64
N ALA A 123 8.60 12.89 2.10
CA ALA A 123 8.84 12.97 0.66
C ALA A 123 8.16 11.82 -0.11
N TYR A 124 8.14 10.58 0.42
CA TYR A 124 7.41 9.48 -0.17
C TYR A 124 5.90 9.70 -0.16
N ILE A 125 5.35 10.18 0.96
CA ILE A 125 3.91 10.49 1.07
C ILE A 125 3.51 11.55 0.04
N ASP A 126 4.27 12.63 -0.07
CA ASP A 126 4.02 13.71 -1.03
C ASP A 126 4.05 13.19 -2.48
N ASP A 127 5.01 12.34 -2.81
CA ASP A 127 5.13 11.75 -4.15
C ASP A 127 3.96 10.81 -4.47
N ILE A 128 3.57 9.96 -3.53
CA ILE A 128 2.41 9.05 -3.67
C ILE A 128 1.13 9.85 -3.90
N VAL A 129 0.85 10.85 -3.05
CA VAL A 129 -0.35 11.67 -3.16
C VAL A 129 -0.37 12.42 -4.48
N SER A 130 0.75 13.03 -4.88
CA SER A 130 0.89 13.74 -6.15
C SER A 130 0.65 12.83 -7.36
N LYS A 131 1.24 11.64 -7.38
CA LYS A 131 1.07 10.68 -8.47
C LYS A 131 -0.34 10.11 -8.52
N ALA A 132 -0.93 9.79 -7.38
CA ALA A 132 -2.32 9.33 -7.30
C ALA A 132 -3.28 10.41 -7.84
N GLN A 133 -3.09 11.66 -7.46
CA GLN A 133 -3.88 12.79 -7.95
C GLN A 133 -3.73 12.97 -9.47
N THR A 134 -2.52 12.94 -9.98
CA THR A 134 -2.23 13.07 -11.43
C THR A 134 -2.83 11.92 -12.24
N SER A 135 -2.85 10.72 -11.66
CA SER A 135 -3.45 9.52 -12.27
C SER A 135 -4.98 9.47 -12.13
N GLY A 136 -5.59 10.41 -11.42
CA GLY A 136 -7.04 10.46 -11.21
C GLY A 136 -7.58 9.38 -10.27
N LEU A 137 -6.73 8.82 -9.42
CA LEU A 137 -7.11 7.78 -8.45
C LEU A 137 -7.92 8.38 -7.29
N ILE A 138 -8.83 7.57 -6.78
CA ILE A 138 -9.48 7.82 -5.50
C ILE A 138 -8.57 7.29 -4.40
N ILE A 139 -8.28 8.10 -3.38
CA ILE A 139 -7.50 7.67 -2.22
C ILE A 139 -8.47 7.27 -1.12
N GLU A 140 -8.35 6.02 -0.65
CA GLU A 140 -9.10 5.55 0.52
C GLU A 140 -8.48 6.12 1.79
N VAL A 141 -9.31 6.71 2.65
CA VAL A 141 -8.93 7.09 4.01
C VAL A 141 -9.45 6.05 4.99
N ASN A 142 -8.55 5.24 5.54
CA ASN A 142 -8.91 4.19 6.49
C ASN A 142 -8.84 4.72 7.93
N THR A 143 -9.99 4.94 8.55
CA THR A 143 -10.09 5.46 9.92
C THR A 143 -9.95 4.40 11.02
N LYS A 144 -9.81 3.12 10.67
CA LYS A 144 -9.62 2.03 11.65
C LYS A 144 -8.21 1.93 12.23
N ALA A 145 -7.28 2.71 11.72
CA ALA A 145 -5.89 2.74 12.18
C ALA A 145 -5.63 3.75 13.31
N PHE A 146 -6.68 4.41 13.83
CA PHE A 146 -6.58 5.39 14.90
C PHE A 146 -7.33 4.93 16.14
#